data_2d38fad83ada5993734a991039e2bbba
#
_entry.id   2d38fad83ada5993734a991039e2bbba
#
_cell.length_a   1.000
_cell.length_b   1.000
_cell.length_c   1.000
_cell.angle_alpha   90.00
_cell.angle_beta   90.00
_cell.angle_gamma   90.00
#
_symmetry.space_group_name_H-M   'P 1'
#
loop_
_entity.id
_entity.type
_entity.pdbx_description
1 polymer ?
#
loop_
_entity_poly.entity_id
_entity_poly.type
_entity_poly.pdbx_seq_one_letter_code
_entity_poly.pdbx_strand_id
1 'polypeptide(L)'
;PRSTLFPNTTLFRSAKILRDKYILQLDNGENVYLDFFSNDTDRNIYQVTHQVTMDKAHKEDVVYKNRYDVTVLINGLPMIQIELKRPGVEINEAINQINRYRKFSFKGLFRYLQLFVVSNSVQTKYFCNENEMVDGRYNPILKSLVFFWTDDKNTRINDLNTFTSEFFCKPAITEMIDKYMIIKTTEPVLMVMRPYQIYAVKAAKKRVLEANQNGYVFACTGSGKTLTSFKLAQILRDEARVDLVVFLIDRKDLDDQTVEEYNSFEKDCVDNTDSTRVLIQMLKLSEKKMIVTTIQKMANAVKNPKYEAFMDDYRDKKVVFIIDECHRSQFGSMHAQIQKHFEKANYIGFTGTPIFEKNKGADGRTTADVFHAGRSEAHTSELQ
;
A
#
# COMPACT_ATOMS: atom_id res chain seq x y z
N PRO A 1 28.33 -13.47 -16.88
CA PRO A 1 28.35 -13.88 -15.48
C PRO A 1 26.92 -14.01 -14.98
N ARG A 2 26.51 -15.23 -14.68
CA ARG A 2 25.21 -15.54 -14.11
C ARG A 2 25.17 -14.93 -12.71
N SER A 3 24.43 -13.86 -12.50
CA SER A 3 24.17 -13.32 -11.16
C SER A 3 23.20 -14.26 -10.44
N THR A 4 23.76 -15.13 -9.63
CA THR A 4 23.05 -16.07 -8.75
C THR A 4 22.48 -15.40 -7.49
N LEU A 5 22.13 -14.11 -7.54
CA LEU A 5 21.85 -13.36 -6.31
C LEU A 5 20.41 -13.45 -5.80
N PHE A 6 19.44 -14.02 -6.51
CA PHE A 6 18.10 -14.30 -5.95
C PHE A 6 17.40 -15.40 -6.75
N PRO A 7 17.41 -16.67 -6.29
CA PRO A 7 16.87 -17.79 -7.07
C PRO A 7 15.35 -17.85 -7.24
N ASN A 8 14.53 -17.10 -6.46
CA ASN A 8 13.08 -17.30 -6.44
C ASN A 8 12.21 -16.03 -6.44
N THR A 9 12.68 -14.94 -7.03
CA THR A 9 12.00 -13.65 -6.93
C THR A 9 11.51 -13.10 -8.27
N THR A 10 11.13 -13.97 -9.20
CA THR A 10 10.71 -13.49 -10.54
C THR A 10 9.53 -12.53 -10.45
N LEU A 11 8.57 -12.81 -9.55
CA LEU A 11 7.37 -12.01 -9.39
C LEU A 11 7.66 -10.69 -8.67
N PHE A 12 8.39 -10.73 -7.58
CA PHE A 12 8.87 -9.56 -6.86
C PHE A 12 9.74 -8.67 -7.75
N ARG A 13 10.67 -9.27 -8.50
CA ARG A 13 11.50 -8.57 -9.48
C ARG A 13 10.66 -7.92 -10.57
N SER A 14 9.66 -8.61 -11.10
CA SER A 14 8.76 -8.06 -12.10
C SER A 14 7.96 -6.89 -11.56
N ALA A 15 7.39 -7.00 -10.34
CA ALA A 15 6.66 -5.91 -9.69
C ALA A 15 7.56 -4.70 -9.41
N LYS A 16 8.81 -4.94 -9.03
CA LYS A 16 9.80 -3.87 -8.81
C LYS A 16 10.19 -3.19 -10.12
N ILE A 17 10.47 -3.95 -11.18
CA ILE A 17 10.78 -3.41 -12.52
C ILE A 17 9.64 -2.55 -13.07
N LEU A 18 8.39 -2.91 -12.79
CA LEU A 18 7.22 -2.13 -13.22
C LEU A 18 7.11 -0.78 -12.52
N ARG A 19 7.60 -0.65 -11.29
CA ARG A 19 7.54 0.58 -10.51
C ARG A 19 8.78 1.43 -10.61
N ASP A 20 9.93 0.77 -10.66
CA ASP A 20 11.22 1.42 -10.77
C ASP A 20 11.61 1.45 -12.26
N LYS A 21 12.38 2.46 -12.65
CA LYS A 21 12.99 2.45 -13.99
C LYS A 21 13.97 1.30 -14.11
N TYR A 22 13.84 0.53 -15.18
CA TYR A 22 14.82 -0.51 -15.50
C TYR A 22 16.03 0.12 -16.17
N ILE A 23 17.20 -0.08 -15.59
CA ILE A 23 18.45 0.41 -16.17
C ILE A 23 19.02 -0.66 -17.09
N LEU A 24 19.02 -0.37 -18.39
CA LEU A 24 19.68 -1.18 -19.41
C LEU A 24 21.03 -0.57 -19.75
N GLN A 25 22.10 -1.28 -19.42
CA GLN A 25 23.44 -0.90 -19.86
C GLN A 25 23.67 -1.40 -21.27
N LEU A 26 23.96 -0.49 -22.20
CA LEU A 26 24.30 -0.79 -23.57
C LEU A 26 25.77 -1.24 -23.70
N ASP A 27 26.11 -1.90 -24.81
CA ASP A 27 27.47 -2.37 -25.08
C ASP A 27 28.51 -1.22 -25.18
N ASN A 28 28.06 -0.01 -25.49
CA ASN A 28 28.88 1.19 -25.51
C ASN A 28 29.12 1.82 -24.12
N GLY A 29 28.58 1.21 -23.05
CA GLY A 29 28.69 1.66 -21.66
C GLY A 29 27.65 2.69 -21.24
N GLU A 30 26.76 3.14 -22.12
CA GLU A 30 25.67 4.05 -21.79
C GLU A 30 24.54 3.33 -21.04
N ASN A 31 23.89 4.04 -20.13
CA ASN A 31 22.69 3.56 -19.43
C ASN A 31 21.44 4.13 -20.05
N VAL A 32 20.51 3.25 -20.45
CA VAL A 32 19.17 3.60 -20.92
C VAL A 32 18.17 3.26 -19.82
N TYR A 33 17.31 4.21 -19.46
CA TYR A 33 16.27 4.04 -18.46
C TYR A 33 14.95 3.68 -19.17
N LEU A 34 14.45 2.49 -18.92
CA LEU A 34 13.23 1.97 -19.52
C LEU A 34 12.08 2.01 -18.50
N ASP A 35 10.99 2.65 -18.87
CA ASP A 35 9.73 2.64 -18.12
C ASP A 35 8.77 1.63 -18.77
N PHE A 36 8.42 0.58 -18.06
CA PHE A 36 7.46 -0.42 -18.54
C PHE A 36 6.00 -0.09 -18.16
N PHE A 37 5.82 0.76 -17.17
CA PHE A 37 4.52 1.17 -16.66
C PHE A 37 4.60 2.62 -16.17
N SER A 38 3.60 3.43 -16.49
CA SER A 38 3.50 4.83 -16.05
C SER A 38 2.37 4.99 -15.03
N ASN A 39 2.60 5.80 -14.01
CA ASN A 39 1.54 6.25 -13.09
C ASN A 39 0.58 7.27 -13.75
N ASP A 40 0.98 7.86 -14.88
CA ASP A 40 0.11 8.64 -15.74
C ASP A 40 -0.68 7.69 -16.66
N THR A 41 -1.99 7.62 -16.44
CA THR A 41 -2.90 6.72 -17.15
C THR A 41 -2.83 6.89 -18.67
N ASP A 42 -2.70 8.11 -19.15
CA ASP A 42 -2.75 8.43 -20.59
C ASP A 42 -1.46 8.02 -21.32
N ARG A 43 -0.41 7.76 -20.61
CA ARG A 43 0.86 7.25 -21.16
C ARG A 43 0.91 5.74 -21.32
N ASN A 44 -0.10 5.02 -20.82
CA ASN A 44 -0.18 3.57 -20.94
C ASN A 44 -1.11 3.14 -22.07
N ILE A 45 -0.73 2.04 -22.73
CA ILE A 45 -1.56 1.36 -23.73
C ILE A 45 -2.24 0.17 -23.05
N TYR A 46 -3.56 0.19 -22.97
CA TYR A 46 -4.36 -0.89 -22.38
C TYR A 46 -4.93 -1.77 -23.47
N GLN A 47 -4.75 -3.07 -23.33
CA GLN A 47 -5.21 -4.07 -24.27
C GLN A 47 -5.86 -5.24 -23.53
N VAL A 48 -6.81 -5.88 -24.16
CA VAL A 48 -7.45 -7.10 -23.66
C VAL A 48 -7.30 -8.19 -24.71
N THR A 49 -6.85 -9.34 -24.28
CA THR A 49 -6.83 -10.54 -25.11
C THR A 49 -7.60 -11.66 -24.44
N HIS A 50 -8.12 -12.60 -25.22
CA HIS A 50 -8.88 -13.72 -24.67
C HIS A 50 -8.45 -15.04 -25.30
N GLN A 51 -8.69 -16.13 -24.57
CA GLN A 51 -8.43 -17.50 -25.00
C GLN A 51 -6.98 -17.76 -25.46
N VAL A 52 -6.02 -17.12 -24.77
CA VAL A 52 -4.59 -17.33 -25.03
C VAL A 52 -4.24 -18.78 -24.71
N THR A 53 -3.78 -19.51 -25.71
CA THR A 53 -3.39 -20.91 -25.54
C THR A 53 -1.87 -21.01 -25.32
N MET A 54 -1.48 -21.67 -24.24
CA MET A 54 -0.10 -22.07 -23.98
C MET A 54 0.04 -23.54 -24.34
N ASP A 55 0.85 -23.83 -25.36
CA ASP A 55 1.07 -25.17 -25.87
C ASP A 55 2.52 -25.63 -25.64
N LYS A 56 2.69 -26.95 -25.43
CA LYS A 56 3.99 -27.61 -25.32
C LYS A 56 4.83 -27.45 -26.60
N ALA A 57 4.18 -27.38 -27.76
CA ALA A 57 4.87 -27.34 -29.05
C ALA A 57 5.82 -26.14 -29.23
N HIS A 58 5.68 -25.10 -28.41
CA HIS A 58 6.46 -23.88 -28.54
C HIS A 58 7.35 -23.55 -27.35
N LYS A 59 7.28 -24.31 -26.25
CA LYS A 59 8.14 -24.09 -25.05
C LYS A 59 8.31 -25.39 -24.27
N GLU A 60 9.54 -25.87 -24.17
CA GLU A 60 9.94 -27.05 -23.40
C GLU A 60 9.52 -27.04 -21.93
N ASP A 61 9.27 -25.85 -21.38
CA ASP A 61 8.94 -25.64 -19.97
C ASP A 61 7.44 -25.75 -19.64
N VAL A 62 6.54 -25.89 -20.60
CA VAL A 62 5.09 -25.97 -20.35
C VAL A 62 4.67 -27.42 -20.19
N VAL A 63 4.22 -27.78 -18.98
CA VAL A 63 3.84 -29.17 -18.65
C VAL A 63 2.46 -29.55 -19.19
N TYR A 64 1.53 -28.60 -19.29
CA TYR A 64 0.16 -28.81 -19.74
C TYR A 64 -0.27 -27.77 -20.77
N LYS A 65 -1.11 -28.19 -21.73
CA LYS A 65 -1.84 -27.25 -22.59
C LYS A 65 -2.91 -26.55 -21.77
N ASN A 66 -2.82 -25.23 -21.64
CA ASN A 66 -3.79 -24.42 -20.93
C ASN A 66 -4.31 -23.32 -21.85
N ARG A 67 -5.57 -22.92 -21.62
CA ARG A 67 -6.19 -21.80 -22.32
C ARG A 67 -6.66 -20.81 -21.26
N TYR A 68 -6.12 -19.61 -21.31
CA TYR A 68 -6.43 -18.51 -20.38
C TYR A 68 -7.67 -17.78 -20.90
N ASP A 69 -8.66 -17.54 -20.02
CA ASP A 69 -9.93 -16.97 -20.45
C ASP A 69 -9.76 -15.53 -20.94
N VAL A 70 -9.32 -14.60 -20.07
CA VAL A 70 -9.11 -13.20 -20.45
C VAL A 70 -7.85 -12.68 -19.76
N THR A 71 -7.01 -11.97 -20.52
CA THR A 71 -5.80 -11.32 -20.00
C THR A 71 -5.83 -9.84 -20.34
N VAL A 72 -5.63 -8.99 -19.33
CA VAL A 72 -5.44 -7.55 -19.50
C VAL A 72 -3.94 -7.26 -19.59
N LEU A 73 -3.55 -6.59 -20.67
CA LEU A 73 -2.18 -6.14 -20.88
C LEU A 73 -2.07 -4.64 -20.70
N ILE A 74 -0.96 -4.20 -20.15
CA ILE A 74 -0.58 -2.80 -20.11
C ILE A 74 0.80 -2.69 -20.75
N ASN A 75 0.91 -1.85 -21.77
CA ASN A 75 2.14 -1.69 -22.58
C ASN A 75 2.68 -3.05 -23.13
N GLY A 76 1.75 -3.95 -23.50
CA GLY A 76 2.08 -5.29 -24.02
C GLY A 76 2.43 -6.32 -22.93
N LEU A 77 2.52 -5.94 -21.66
CA LEU A 77 2.80 -6.87 -20.57
C LEU A 77 1.50 -7.40 -19.95
N PRO A 78 1.35 -8.73 -19.76
CA PRO A 78 0.21 -9.31 -19.05
C PRO A 78 0.24 -8.89 -17.58
N MET A 79 -0.73 -8.07 -17.16
CA MET A 79 -0.79 -7.53 -15.81
C MET A 79 -1.88 -8.18 -14.97
N ILE A 80 -3.01 -8.53 -15.58
CA ILE A 80 -4.15 -9.12 -14.87
C ILE A 80 -4.67 -10.32 -15.66
N GLN A 81 -4.83 -11.44 -14.98
CA GLN A 81 -5.48 -12.64 -15.52
C GLN A 81 -6.86 -12.78 -14.93
N ILE A 82 -7.87 -12.97 -15.79
CA ILE A 82 -9.26 -13.16 -15.40
C ILE A 82 -9.66 -14.58 -15.77
N GLU A 83 -10.21 -15.31 -14.81
CA GLU A 83 -10.72 -16.66 -15.03
C GLU A 83 -12.23 -16.69 -14.79
N LEU A 84 -12.97 -17.17 -15.77
CA LEU A 84 -14.44 -17.13 -15.79
C LEU A 84 -15.03 -18.52 -15.64
N LYS A 85 -16.07 -18.62 -14.85
CA LYS A 85 -16.89 -19.84 -14.68
C LYS A 85 -18.35 -19.55 -15.02
N ARG A 86 -19.07 -20.60 -15.41
CA ARG A 86 -20.52 -20.49 -15.62
C ARG A 86 -21.23 -20.25 -14.27
N PRO A 87 -22.39 -19.58 -14.28
CA PRO A 87 -23.27 -19.52 -13.10
C PRO A 87 -23.54 -20.93 -12.56
N GLY A 88 -23.52 -21.07 -11.23
CA GLY A 88 -23.69 -22.36 -10.56
C GLY A 88 -22.42 -23.15 -10.31
N VAL A 89 -21.29 -22.76 -10.90
CA VAL A 89 -19.97 -23.32 -10.58
C VAL A 89 -19.39 -22.59 -9.37
N GLU A 90 -18.84 -23.32 -8.43
CA GLU A 90 -18.18 -22.78 -7.26
C GLU A 90 -16.95 -21.92 -7.63
N ILE A 91 -16.88 -20.70 -7.11
CA ILE A 91 -15.78 -19.77 -7.44
C ILE A 91 -14.39 -20.32 -7.05
N ASN A 92 -14.35 -21.23 -6.08
CA ASN A 92 -13.11 -21.90 -5.67
C ASN A 92 -12.49 -22.74 -6.81
N GLU A 93 -13.27 -23.19 -7.78
CA GLU A 93 -12.74 -23.90 -8.93
C GLU A 93 -11.89 -22.98 -9.81
N ALA A 94 -12.29 -21.72 -9.98
CA ALA A 94 -11.50 -20.72 -10.68
C ALA A 94 -10.19 -20.43 -9.95
N ILE A 95 -10.22 -20.30 -8.61
CA ILE A 95 -9.03 -20.10 -7.79
C ILE A 95 -8.07 -21.29 -7.93
N ASN A 96 -8.59 -22.51 -7.87
CA ASN A 96 -7.78 -23.71 -8.04
C ASN A 96 -7.18 -23.79 -9.45
N GLN A 97 -7.90 -23.31 -10.45
CA GLN A 97 -7.39 -23.22 -11.83
C GLN A 97 -6.25 -22.22 -11.94
N ILE A 98 -6.35 -21.05 -11.36
CA ILE A 98 -5.26 -20.06 -11.28
C ILE A 98 -4.05 -20.67 -10.55
N ASN A 99 -4.24 -21.35 -9.42
CA ASN A 99 -3.16 -22.03 -8.69
C ASN A 99 -2.45 -23.06 -9.58
N ARG A 100 -3.20 -23.82 -10.39
CA ARG A 100 -2.62 -24.76 -11.36
C ARG A 100 -1.81 -24.02 -12.42
N TYR A 101 -2.30 -22.88 -12.95
CA TYR A 101 -1.58 -22.09 -13.94
C TYR A 101 -0.29 -21.50 -13.35
N ARG A 102 -0.35 -20.96 -12.13
CA ARG A 102 0.84 -20.47 -11.41
C ARG A 102 1.90 -21.53 -11.28
N LYS A 103 1.52 -22.74 -10.90
CA LYS A 103 2.45 -23.86 -10.70
C LYS A 103 3.07 -24.37 -12.00
N PHE A 104 2.32 -24.41 -13.11
CA PHE A 104 2.72 -25.17 -14.28
C PHE A 104 2.78 -24.39 -15.60
N SER A 105 2.19 -23.21 -15.69
CA SER A 105 1.91 -22.57 -16.98
C SER A 105 2.40 -21.14 -17.12
N PHE A 106 2.36 -20.32 -16.09
CA PHE A 106 2.75 -18.90 -16.21
C PHE A 106 4.26 -18.78 -16.40
N LYS A 107 4.69 -18.71 -17.65
CA LYS A 107 6.09 -18.60 -18.09
C LYS A 107 6.27 -17.42 -19.04
N GLY A 108 7.51 -17.00 -19.28
CA GLY A 108 7.82 -15.88 -20.17
C GLY A 108 7.17 -14.58 -19.68
N LEU A 109 6.45 -13.88 -20.55
CA LEU A 109 5.78 -12.61 -20.21
C LEU A 109 4.69 -12.76 -19.13
N PHE A 110 4.05 -13.93 -19.00
CA PHE A 110 3.05 -14.16 -17.94
C PHE A 110 3.64 -14.15 -16.51
N ARG A 111 4.94 -14.07 -16.37
CA ARG A 111 5.61 -13.78 -15.09
C ARG A 111 5.41 -12.33 -14.60
N TYR A 112 4.89 -11.44 -15.46
CA TYR A 112 4.55 -10.05 -15.06
C TYR A 112 3.14 -9.92 -14.49
N LEU A 113 2.33 -10.98 -14.48
CA LEU A 113 1.01 -10.97 -13.86
C LEU A 113 1.08 -10.52 -12.41
N GLN A 114 0.33 -9.45 -12.09
CA GLN A 114 0.28 -8.86 -10.76
C GLN A 114 -0.98 -9.25 -10.01
N LEU A 115 -2.10 -9.31 -10.72
CA LEU A 115 -3.42 -9.52 -10.16
C LEU A 115 -4.16 -10.65 -10.87
N PHE A 116 -5.04 -11.27 -10.11
CA PHE A 116 -6.01 -12.23 -10.62
C PHE A 116 -7.42 -11.76 -10.29
N VAL A 117 -8.33 -12.00 -11.22
CA VAL A 117 -9.76 -11.82 -11.01
C VAL A 117 -10.46 -13.14 -11.35
N VAL A 118 -11.38 -13.55 -10.52
CA VAL A 118 -12.19 -14.76 -10.74
C VAL A 118 -13.66 -14.40 -10.65
N SER A 119 -14.46 -14.91 -11.58
CA SER A 119 -15.91 -14.66 -11.60
C SER A 119 -16.68 -15.88 -12.07
N ASN A 120 -17.87 -16.08 -11.48
CA ASN A 120 -18.89 -16.99 -11.98
C ASN A 120 -20.19 -16.25 -12.34
N SER A 121 -20.07 -14.95 -12.68
CA SER A 121 -21.13 -13.97 -12.95
C SER A 121 -21.95 -13.55 -11.74
N VAL A 122 -22.07 -14.40 -10.70
CA VAL A 122 -22.82 -14.13 -9.46
C VAL A 122 -21.87 -13.57 -8.39
N GLN A 123 -20.63 -14.01 -8.39
CA GLN A 123 -19.58 -13.56 -7.50
C GLN A 123 -18.34 -13.22 -8.30
N THR A 124 -17.77 -12.05 -8.02
CA THR A 124 -16.48 -11.62 -8.59
C THR A 124 -15.54 -11.26 -7.47
N LYS A 125 -14.32 -11.81 -7.54
CA LYS A 125 -13.29 -11.61 -6.52
C LYS A 125 -11.95 -11.32 -7.19
N TYR A 126 -11.08 -10.62 -6.47
CA TYR A 126 -9.71 -10.34 -6.92
C TYR A 126 -8.70 -10.69 -5.83
N PHE A 127 -7.48 -10.94 -6.25
CA PHE A 127 -6.36 -11.23 -5.37
C PHE A 127 -5.02 -11.00 -6.08
N CYS A 128 -3.98 -10.90 -5.28
CA CYS A 128 -2.63 -10.66 -5.78
C CYS A 128 -1.98 -11.97 -6.23
N ASN A 129 -1.06 -11.85 -7.17
CA ASN A 129 -0.14 -12.92 -7.51
C ASN A 129 1.00 -12.92 -6.48
N GLU A 130 0.87 -13.73 -5.45
CA GLU A 130 1.90 -13.91 -4.43
C GLU A 130 3.06 -14.79 -4.92
N ASN A 131 4.12 -14.89 -4.14
CA ASN A 131 5.22 -15.80 -4.44
C ASN A 131 4.72 -17.24 -4.60
N GLU A 132 5.08 -17.86 -5.72
CA GLU A 132 4.72 -19.24 -6.02
C GLU A 132 5.42 -20.25 -5.12
N MET A 133 6.58 -19.90 -4.60
CA MET A 133 7.42 -20.76 -3.77
C MET A 133 7.81 -20.04 -2.48
N VAL A 134 7.61 -20.71 -1.36
CA VAL A 134 8.09 -20.28 -0.05
C VAL A 134 8.86 -21.46 0.56
N ASP A 135 10.08 -21.23 1.00
CA ASP A 135 10.97 -22.25 1.59
C ASP A 135 11.11 -23.53 0.72
N GLY A 136 11.18 -23.34 -0.60
CA GLY A 136 11.31 -24.45 -1.55
C GLY A 136 10.00 -25.24 -1.79
N ARG A 137 8.87 -24.83 -1.22
CA ARG A 137 7.56 -25.45 -1.40
C ARG A 137 6.61 -24.56 -2.18
N TYR A 138 5.73 -25.18 -2.97
CA TYR A 138 4.69 -24.45 -3.68
C TYR A 138 3.73 -23.78 -2.70
N ASN A 139 3.51 -22.47 -2.87
CA ASN A 139 2.63 -21.63 -2.06
C ASN A 139 1.31 -21.37 -2.84
N PRO A 140 0.20 -22.07 -2.51
CA PRO A 140 -1.09 -21.79 -3.13
C PRO A 140 -1.69 -20.50 -2.59
N ILE A 141 -2.47 -19.80 -3.41
CA ILE A 141 -3.26 -18.65 -2.96
C ILE A 141 -4.22 -19.09 -1.85
N LEU A 142 -4.14 -18.43 -0.71
CA LEU A 142 -5.02 -18.68 0.42
C LEU A 142 -6.38 -17.99 0.21
N LYS A 143 -7.47 -18.66 0.60
CA LYS A 143 -8.83 -18.10 0.48
C LYS A 143 -9.00 -16.79 1.26
N SER A 144 -8.28 -16.61 2.37
CA SER A 144 -8.28 -15.40 3.20
C SER A 144 -7.68 -14.17 2.50
N LEU A 145 -6.96 -14.39 1.40
CA LEU A 145 -6.32 -13.33 0.58
C LEU A 145 -7.06 -13.07 -0.73
N VAL A 146 -8.27 -13.60 -0.85
CA VAL A 146 -9.17 -13.41 -2.00
C VAL A 146 -10.32 -12.51 -1.57
N PHE A 147 -10.40 -11.33 -2.17
CA PHE A 147 -11.28 -10.25 -1.73
C PHE A 147 -12.43 -9.99 -2.70
N PHE A 148 -13.56 -9.56 -2.18
CA PHE A 148 -14.58 -8.88 -2.97
C PHE A 148 -14.17 -7.42 -3.18
N TRP A 149 -14.55 -6.83 -4.33
CA TRP A 149 -14.55 -5.39 -4.47
C TRP A 149 -15.76 -4.81 -3.75
N THR A 150 -15.65 -3.57 -3.27
CA THR A 150 -16.75 -2.86 -2.61
C THR A 150 -16.82 -1.43 -3.13
N ASP A 151 -17.96 -0.78 -2.93
CA ASP A 151 -18.06 0.66 -3.04
C ASP A 151 -17.44 1.39 -1.82
N ASP A 152 -17.52 2.71 -1.80
CA ASP A 152 -17.01 3.57 -0.72
C ASP A 152 -17.80 3.42 0.59
N LYS A 153 -18.99 2.82 0.56
CA LYS A 153 -19.82 2.47 1.72
C LYS A 153 -19.62 1.03 2.19
N ASN A 154 -18.61 0.36 1.63
CA ASN A 154 -18.28 -1.04 1.89
C ASN A 154 -19.38 -2.03 1.46
N THR A 155 -20.24 -1.65 0.52
CA THR A 155 -21.21 -2.56 -0.08
C THR A 155 -20.53 -3.45 -1.11
N ARG A 156 -20.69 -4.77 -1.02
CA ARG A 156 -20.04 -5.71 -1.94
C ARG A 156 -20.57 -5.59 -3.36
N ILE A 157 -19.66 -5.55 -4.30
CA ILE A 157 -19.92 -5.59 -5.73
C ILE A 157 -19.66 -7.02 -6.22
N ASN A 158 -20.74 -7.76 -6.42
CA ASN A 158 -20.65 -9.18 -6.73
C ASN A 158 -20.74 -9.45 -8.24
N ASP A 159 -21.58 -8.70 -8.96
CA ASP A 159 -21.78 -8.93 -10.39
C ASP A 159 -20.58 -8.46 -11.22
N LEU A 160 -20.33 -9.20 -12.30
CA LEU A 160 -19.16 -8.98 -13.16
C LEU A 160 -19.20 -7.63 -13.90
N ASN A 161 -20.38 -7.16 -14.30
CA ASN A 161 -20.52 -5.95 -15.10
C ASN A 161 -20.17 -4.70 -14.26
N THR A 162 -20.78 -4.58 -13.07
CA THR A 162 -20.49 -3.49 -12.13
C THR A 162 -19.02 -3.55 -11.69
N PHE A 163 -18.51 -4.75 -11.37
CA PHE A 163 -17.10 -4.93 -11.06
C PHE A 163 -16.21 -4.42 -12.20
N THR A 164 -16.54 -4.79 -13.45
CA THR A 164 -15.75 -4.40 -14.62
C THR A 164 -15.74 -2.90 -14.83
N SER A 165 -16.89 -2.23 -14.69
CA SER A 165 -17.00 -0.79 -14.90
C SER A 165 -16.20 0.02 -13.86
N GLU A 166 -16.10 -0.47 -12.62
CA GLU A 166 -15.39 0.24 -11.56
C GLU A 166 -13.92 -0.15 -11.46
N PHE A 167 -13.63 -1.46 -11.44
CA PHE A 167 -12.28 -1.98 -11.23
C PHE A 167 -11.40 -1.88 -12.47
N PHE A 168 -11.97 -2.13 -13.67
CA PHE A 168 -11.22 -2.14 -14.93
C PHE A 168 -11.24 -0.82 -15.70
N CYS A 169 -11.76 0.27 -15.14
CA CYS A 169 -11.49 1.57 -15.74
C CYS A 169 -9.99 1.91 -15.65
N LYS A 170 -9.46 2.53 -16.71
CA LYS A 170 -8.01 2.79 -16.83
C LYS A 170 -7.40 3.45 -15.59
N PRO A 171 -7.99 4.51 -15.00
CA PRO A 171 -7.44 5.12 -13.78
C PRO A 171 -7.41 4.16 -12.59
N ALA A 172 -8.45 3.34 -12.39
CA ALA A 172 -8.51 2.42 -11.25
C ALA A 172 -7.45 1.32 -11.35
N ILE A 173 -7.25 0.73 -12.54
CA ILE A 173 -6.18 -0.27 -12.77
C ILE A 173 -4.81 0.37 -12.54
N THR A 174 -4.57 1.56 -13.09
CA THR A 174 -3.30 2.26 -12.92
C THR A 174 -3.02 2.51 -11.45
N GLU A 175 -3.97 3.09 -10.72
CA GLU A 175 -3.83 3.33 -9.28
C GLU A 175 -3.64 2.05 -8.48
N MET A 176 -4.36 0.97 -8.84
CA MET A 176 -4.24 -0.31 -8.16
C MET A 176 -2.80 -0.83 -8.24
N ILE A 177 -2.23 -0.86 -9.43
CA ILE A 177 -0.88 -1.38 -9.66
C ILE A 177 0.18 -0.44 -9.09
N ASP A 178 0.04 0.86 -9.27
CA ASP A 178 1.00 1.86 -8.80
C ASP A 178 0.98 2.03 -7.28
N LYS A 179 -0.21 2.24 -6.70
CA LYS A 179 -0.35 2.71 -5.32
C LYS A 179 -0.81 1.64 -4.35
N TYR A 180 -1.71 0.73 -4.75
CA TYR A 180 -2.39 -0.17 -3.81
C TYR A 180 -1.90 -1.62 -3.83
N MET A 181 -0.94 -1.92 -4.66
CA MET A 181 -0.11 -3.11 -4.51
C MET A 181 1.11 -2.80 -3.67
N ILE A 182 1.46 -3.67 -2.75
CA ILE A 182 2.51 -3.47 -1.76
C ILE A 182 3.60 -4.50 -1.99
N ILE A 183 4.83 -4.02 -2.07
CA ILE A 183 6.02 -4.85 -2.15
C ILE A 183 6.72 -4.79 -0.79
N LYS A 184 6.79 -5.91 -0.08
CA LYS A 184 7.66 -6.03 1.08
C LYS A 184 9.10 -6.24 0.62
N THR A 185 10.02 -5.43 1.12
CA THR A 185 11.43 -5.45 0.68
C THR A 185 12.28 -6.50 1.40
N THR A 186 11.96 -6.81 2.66
CA THR A 186 12.69 -7.79 3.47
C THR A 186 12.27 -9.22 3.17
N GLU A 187 10.98 -9.42 2.93
CA GLU A 187 10.40 -10.66 2.44
C GLU A 187 9.86 -10.36 1.04
N PRO A 188 10.30 -11.06 -0.02
CA PRO A 188 9.84 -10.76 -1.37
C PRO A 188 8.37 -11.17 -1.58
N VAL A 189 7.45 -10.47 -0.93
CA VAL A 189 6.01 -10.71 -0.97
C VAL A 189 5.32 -9.53 -1.65
N LEU A 190 4.45 -9.86 -2.61
CA LEU A 190 3.53 -8.92 -3.23
C LEU A 190 2.16 -9.07 -2.59
N MET A 191 1.56 -7.98 -2.15
CA MET A 191 0.23 -7.93 -1.54
C MET A 191 -0.64 -6.90 -2.26
N VAL A 192 -1.96 -7.05 -2.15
CA VAL A 192 -2.91 -6.05 -2.63
C VAL A 192 -3.78 -5.58 -1.46
N MET A 193 -4.01 -4.27 -1.40
CA MET A 193 -4.87 -3.68 -0.37
C MET A 193 -6.33 -4.09 -0.55
N ARG A 194 -7.05 -4.21 0.56
CA ARG A 194 -8.50 -4.42 0.57
C ARG A 194 -9.23 -3.12 0.22
N PRO A 195 -10.45 -3.18 -0.34
CA PRO A 195 -11.16 -1.98 -0.77
C PRO A 195 -11.32 -0.93 0.32
N TYR A 196 -11.74 -1.32 1.52
CA TYR A 196 -11.89 -0.37 2.63
C TYR A 196 -10.59 0.35 3.01
N GLN A 197 -9.44 -0.33 2.89
CA GLN A 197 -8.12 0.29 3.11
C GLN A 197 -7.82 1.33 2.03
N ILE A 198 -8.15 1.01 0.77
CA ILE A 198 -8.00 1.92 -0.37
C ILE A 198 -8.86 3.16 -0.17
N TYR A 199 -10.13 3.00 0.17
CA TYR A 199 -11.04 4.12 0.41
C TYR A 199 -10.61 4.97 1.62
N ALA A 200 -10.14 4.35 2.70
CA ALA A 200 -9.59 5.08 3.85
C ALA A 200 -8.37 5.94 3.45
N VAL A 201 -7.45 5.38 2.66
CA VAL A 201 -6.29 6.13 2.14
C VAL A 201 -6.73 7.26 1.22
N LYS A 202 -7.67 7.02 0.29
CA LYS A 202 -8.21 8.05 -0.62
C LYS A 202 -8.87 9.19 0.16
N ALA A 203 -9.70 8.87 1.14
CA ALA A 203 -10.38 9.87 1.97
C ALA A 203 -9.39 10.70 2.79
N ALA A 204 -8.41 10.07 3.43
CA ALA A 204 -7.38 10.76 4.19
C ALA A 204 -6.50 11.64 3.30
N LYS A 205 -6.07 11.14 2.13
CA LYS A 205 -5.33 11.91 1.13
C LYS A 205 -6.10 13.16 0.69
N LYS A 206 -7.38 12.99 0.31
CA LYS A 206 -8.25 14.08 -0.10
C LYS A 206 -8.37 15.15 1.01
N ARG A 207 -8.53 14.71 2.25
CA ARG A 207 -8.64 15.60 3.40
C ARG A 207 -7.39 16.44 3.61
N VAL A 208 -6.21 15.86 3.43
CA VAL A 208 -4.91 16.56 3.56
C VAL A 208 -4.68 17.51 2.38
N LEU A 209 -4.87 17.05 1.15
CA LEU A 209 -4.40 17.75 -0.04
C LEU A 209 -5.42 18.74 -0.60
N GLU A 210 -6.72 18.47 -0.48
CA GLU A 210 -7.79 19.31 -1.04
C GLU A 210 -8.43 20.17 0.05
N ALA A 211 -8.82 19.56 1.17
CA ALA A 211 -9.50 20.29 2.24
C ALA A 211 -8.53 20.98 3.21
N ASN A 212 -7.25 20.61 3.22
CA ASN A 212 -6.23 21.07 4.18
C ASN A 212 -6.69 20.91 5.64
N GLN A 213 -7.28 19.77 5.97
CA GLN A 213 -7.88 19.49 7.28
C GLN A 213 -7.24 18.27 7.95
N ASN A 214 -7.28 18.27 9.25
CA ASN A 214 -6.94 17.13 10.09
C ASN A 214 -8.06 16.08 10.06
N GLY A 215 -7.77 14.86 10.51
CA GLY A 215 -8.77 13.81 10.62
C GLY A 215 -8.26 12.56 11.30
N TYR A 216 -9.15 11.59 11.46
CA TYR A 216 -8.75 10.27 11.93
C TYR A 216 -9.48 9.16 11.15
N VAL A 217 -8.85 8.00 11.12
CA VAL A 217 -9.39 6.76 10.54
C VAL A 217 -9.68 5.81 11.69
N PHE A 218 -10.94 5.42 11.83
CA PHE A 218 -11.34 4.35 12.72
C PHE A 218 -11.15 3.02 12.00
N ALA A 219 -10.27 2.18 12.50
CA ALA A 219 -9.93 0.88 11.90
C ALA A 219 -9.82 -0.18 13.00
N CYS A 220 -10.68 -1.18 12.98
CA CYS A 220 -10.71 -2.25 13.98
C CYS A 220 -9.38 -2.99 14.08
N THR A 221 -9.13 -3.60 15.24
CA THR A 221 -7.95 -4.47 15.45
C THR A 221 -7.95 -5.60 14.41
N GLY A 222 -6.80 -5.85 13.79
CA GLY A 222 -6.67 -6.86 12.74
C GLY A 222 -7.12 -6.43 11.34
N SER A 223 -7.60 -5.19 11.15
CA SER A 223 -7.98 -4.66 9.83
C SER A 223 -6.80 -4.25 8.95
N GLY A 224 -5.56 -4.41 9.41
CA GLY A 224 -4.35 -3.96 8.72
C GLY A 224 -4.13 -2.45 8.82
N LYS A 225 -4.40 -1.89 10.00
CA LYS A 225 -4.23 -0.46 10.31
C LYS A 225 -2.82 0.02 10.01
N THR A 226 -1.80 -0.67 10.51
CA THR A 226 -0.37 -0.37 10.28
C THR A 226 -0.05 -0.27 8.79
N LEU A 227 -0.50 -1.25 8.00
CA LEU A 227 -0.32 -1.25 6.56
C LEU A 227 -1.01 -0.07 5.88
N THR A 228 -2.25 0.24 6.29
CA THR A 228 -3.05 1.33 5.71
C THR A 228 -2.45 2.69 6.01
N SER A 229 -2.03 2.93 7.26
CA SER A 229 -1.41 4.18 7.69
C SER A 229 -0.04 4.39 7.05
N PHE A 230 0.77 3.33 6.97
CA PHE A 230 2.06 3.38 6.30
C PHE A 230 1.93 3.65 4.79
N LYS A 231 0.94 3.01 4.14
CA LYS A 231 0.68 3.26 2.72
C LYS A 231 0.20 4.67 2.44
N LEU A 232 -0.62 5.24 3.32
CA LEU A 232 -0.97 6.66 3.26
C LEU A 232 0.29 7.54 3.35
N ALA A 233 1.20 7.22 4.27
CA ALA A 233 2.46 7.95 4.41
C ALA A 233 3.30 7.91 3.13
N GLN A 234 3.45 6.74 2.51
CA GLN A 234 4.18 6.60 1.25
C GLN A 234 3.53 7.42 0.13
N ILE A 235 2.21 7.34 -0.03
CA ILE A 235 1.49 8.09 -1.07
C ILE A 235 1.62 9.61 -0.85
N LEU A 236 1.52 10.08 0.38
CA LEU A 236 1.68 11.51 0.69
C LEU A 236 3.12 12.00 0.51
N ARG A 237 4.12 11.17 0.83
CA ARG A 237 5.54 11.48 0.57
C ARG A 237 5.81 11.77 -0.90
N ASP A 238 5.16 11.01 -1.79
CA ASP A 238 5.37 11.11 -3.24
C ASP A 238 4.60 12.28 -3.87
N GLU A 239 3.75 12.97 -3.09
CA GLU A 239 3.03 14.16 -3.53
C GLU A 239 3.95 15.41 -3.54
N ALA A 240 4.00 16.11 -4.67
CA ALA A 240 4.87 17.28 -4.84
C ALA A 240 4.55 18.43 -3.87
N ARG A 241 3.30 18.49 -3.38
CA ARG A 241 2.83 19.52 -2.43
C ARG A 241 3.16 19.21 -0.97
N VAL A 242 3.78 18.07 -0.67
CA VAL A 242 4.16 17.65 0.68
C VAL A 242 5.67 17.70 0.81
N ASP A 243 6.16 18.46 1.77
CA ASP A 243 7.60 18.60 2.03
C ASP A 243 8.13 17.47 2.92
N LEU A 244 7.32 17.01 3.88
CA LEU A 244 7.72 15.99 4.84
C LEU A 244 6.51 15.23 5.38
N VAL A 245 6.62 13.91 5.47
CA VAL A 245 5.70 13.04 6.20
C VAL A 245 6.39 12.51 7.45
N VAL A 246 5.78 12.71 8.61
CA VAL A 246 6.28 12.19 9.89
C VAL A 246 5.27 11.18 10.45
N PHE A 247 5.70 9.95 10.56
CA PHE A 247 4.92 8.90 11.18
C PHE A 247 5.27 8.85 12.67
N LEU A 248 4.30 9.18 13.53
CA LEU A 248 4.47 9.22 14.99
C LEU A 248 3.89 7.96 15.63
N ILE A 249 4.72 7.27 16.39
CA ILE A 249 4.38 6.06 17.15
C ILE A 249 4.60 6.32 18.64
N ASP A 250 3.84 5.68 19.52
CA ASP A 250 4.17 5.65 20.95
C ASP A 250 5.44 4.81 21.16
N ARG A 251 6.31 5.27 22.07
CA ARG A 251 7.54 4.54 22.43
C ARG A 251 7.26 3.09 22.88
N LYS A 252 6.12 2.85 23.52
CA LYS A 252 5.72 1.52 24.01
C LYS A 252 5.36 0.57 22.87
N ASP A 253 5.00 1.09 21.71
CA ASP A 253 4.60 0.34 20.52
C ASP A 253 5.74 0.20 19.52
N LEU A 254 6.86 0.86 19.75
CA LEU A 254 8.06 0.76 18.93
C LEU A 254 8.97 -0.35 19.46
N ASP A 255 8.48 -1.58 19.40
CA ASP A 255 9.28 -2.78 19.64
C ASP A 255 10.04 -3.23 18.38
N ASP A 256 10.92 -4.23 18.55
CA ASP A 256 11.73 -4.73 17.44
C ASP A 256 10.86 -5.26 16.29
N GLN A 257 9.73 -5.89 16.58
CA GLN A 257 8.80 -6.43 15.59
C GLN A 257 8.16 -5.29 14.77
N THR A 258 7.74 -4.21 15.41
CA THR A 258 7.18 -3.03 14.75
C THR A 258 8.23 -2.34 13.88
N VAL A 259 9.46 -2.22 14.35
CA VAL A 259 10.59 -1.68 13.57
C VAL A 259 10.84 -2.52 12.31
N GLU A 260 10.87 -3.85 12.46
CA GLU A 260 11.02 -4.77 11.33
C GLU A 260 9.85 -4.65 10.34
N GLU A 261 8.62 -4.54 10.82
CA GLU A 261 7.44 -4.39 9.97
C GLU A 261 7.52 -3.10 9.12
N TYR A 262 7.84 -1.95 9.72
CA TYR A 262 7.99 -0.69 8.98
C TYR A 262 9.16 -0.73 8.00
N ASN A 263 10.31 -1.25 8.42
CA ASN A 263 11.48 -1.41 7.54
C ASN A 263 11.22 -2.43 6.42
N SER A 264 10.26 -3.34 6.58
CA SER A 264 9.86 -4.24 5.51
C SER A 264 9.13 -3.54 4.37
N PHE A 265 8.43 -2.43 4.67
CA PHE A 265 7.76 -1.60 3.66
C PHE A 265 8.70 -0.56 3.05
N GLU A 266 9.61 0.01 3.85
CA GLU A 266 10.59 0.97 3.38
C GLU A 266 11.86 0.89 4.23
N LYS A 267 12.97 0.53 3.59
CA LYS A 267 14.26 0.34 4.26
C LYS A 267 14.76 1.61 4.93
N ASP A 268 15.26 1.48 6.16
CA ASP A 268 15.87 2.57 6.94
C ASP A 268 14.95 3.79 7.17
N CYS A 269 13.63 3.60 7.18
CA CYS A 269 12.67 4.67 7.44
C CYS A 269 12.44 4.93 8.94
N VAL A 270 12.77 3.96 9.81
CA VAL A 270 12.50 4.04 11.25
C VAL A 270 13.71 4.58 12.01
N ASP A 271 13.47 5.60 12.85
CA ASP A 271 14.41 6.03 13.89
C ASP A 271 14.20 5.17 15.16
N ASN A 272 14.94 4.09 15.29
CA ASN A 272 14.88 3.16 16.41
C ASN A 272 15.79 3.51 17.59
N THR A 273 16.48 4.67 17.55
CA THR A 273 17.36 5.09 18.63
C THR A 273 16.64 5.90 19.69
N ASP A 274 17.19 6.01 20.89
CA ASP A 274 16.67 6.86 21.97
C ASP A 274 17.11 8.34 21.85
N SER A 275 17.86 8.68 20.80
CA SER A 275 18.51 9.97 20.65
C SER A 275 17.75 10.92 19.71
N THR A 276 17.26 12.04 20.24
CA THR A 276 16.74 13.16 19.43
C THR A 276 17.75 13.67 18.40
N ARG A 277 19.05 13.52 18.68
CA ARG A 277 20.13 13.90 17.72
C ARG A 277 20.03 13.11 16.42
N VAL A 278 19.70 11.81 16.47
CA VAL A 278 19.54 10.97 15.28
C VAL A 278 18.35 11.41 14.48
N LEU A 279 17.21 11.72 15.11
CA LEU A 279 16.06 12.30 14.43
C LEU A 279 16.43 13.58 13.66
N ILE A 280 17.16 14.49 14.29
CA ILE A 280 17.64 15.72 13.62
C ILE A 280 18.58 15.41 12.45
N GLN A 281 19.43 14.39 12.57
CA GLN A 281 20.29 13.97 11.46
C GLN A 281 19.46 13.42 10.28
N MET A 282 18.43 12.60 10.56
CA MET A 282 17.52 12.09 9.53
C MET A 282 16.75 13.22 8.83
N LEU A 283 16.27 14.20 9.59
CA LEU A 283 15.60 15.38 9.05
C LEU A 283 16.52 16.24 8.17
N LYS A 284 17.83 16.27 8.46
CA LYS A 284 18.82 16.99 7.65
C LYS A 284 19.18 16.30 6.33
N LEU A 285 18.93 15.01 6.23
CA LEU A 285 19.12 14.27 4.98
C LEU A 285 17.97 14.62 4.05
N SER A 286 18.18 15.60 3.17
CA SER A 286 17.18 16.21 2.28
C SER A 286 16.45 15.23 1.35
N GLU A 287 16.96 14.02 1.18
CA GLU A 287 16.38 12.99 0.33
C GLU A 287 15.22 12.22 1.01
N LYS A 288 15.15 12.24 2.35
CA LYS A 288 14.10 11.50 3.08
C LYS A 288 12.90 12.40 3.35
N LYS A 289 11.87 12.28 2.51
CA LYS A 289 10.59 12.96 2.73
C LYS A 289 9.66 12.22 3.71
N MET A 290 10.06 11.06 4.24
CA MET A 290 9.29 10.28 5.22
C MET A 290 10.20 9.79 6.35
N ILE A 291 9.75 9.99 7.59
CA ILE A 291 10.45 9.57 8.80
C ILE A 291 9.45 8.93 9.76
N VAL A 292 9.82 7.78 10.32
CA VAL A 292 9.09 7.12 11.40
C VAL A 292 9.85 7.37 12.71
N THR A 293 9.20 8.00 13.69
CA THR A 293 9.82 8.32 14.98
C THR A 293 8.79 8.30 16.11
N THR A 294 9.26 8.42 17.34
CA THR A 294 8.36 8.49 18.50
C THR A 294 7.88 9.91 18.75
N ILE A 295 6.65 10.03 19.29
CA ILE A 295 6.09 11.33 19.67
C ILE A 295 6.97 12.05 20.72
N GLN A 296 7.61 11.29 21.61
CA GLN A 296 8.51 11.82 22.64
C GLN A 296 9.74 12.50 22.03
N LYS A 297 10.37 11.86 21.02
CA LYS A 297 11.53 12.43 20.32
C LYS A 297 11.15 13.69 19.55
N MET A 298 10.02 13.67 18.85
CA MET A 298 9.54 14.84 18.11
C MET A 298 9.24 16.01 19.07
N ALA A 299 8.55 15.76 20.18
CA ALA A 299 8.28 16.79 21.19
C ALA A 299 9.58 17.34 21.82
N ASN A 300 10.58 16.48 22.05
CA ASN A 300 11.88 16.90 22.53
C ASN A 300 12.67 17.70 21.48
N ALA A 301 12.57 17.36 20.22
CA ALA A 301 13.21 18.11 19.13
C ALA A 301 12.68 19.55 19.06
N VAL A 302 11.37 19.71 19.18
CA VAL A 302 10.68 21.01 19.15
C VAL A 302 11.02 21.87 20.38
N LYS A 303 11.19 21.25 21.57
CA LYS A 303 11.44 21.96 22.82
C LYS A 303 12.90 22.36 23.05
N ASN A 304 13.82 21.66 22.43
CA ASN A 304 15.25 21.82 22.75
C ASN A 304 15.82 23.05 22.06
N PRO A 305 16.28 24.09 22.81
CA PRO A 305 16.85 25.30 22.22
C PRO A 305 18.00 25.05 21.23
N LYS A 306 18.71 23.93 21.42
CA LYS A 306 19.80 23.53 20.50
C LYS A 306 19.33 23.27 19.07
N TYR A 307 18.07 22.88 18.89
CA TYR A 307 17.49 22.53 17.60
C TYR A 307 16.46 23.55 17.10
N GLU A 308 16.19 24.61 17.89
CA GLU A 308 15.15 25.59 17.61
C GLU A 308 15.25 26.18 16.21
N ALA A 309 16.39 26.75 15.86
CA ALA A 309 16.59 27.36 14.54
C ALA A 309 16.36 26.36 13.39
N PHE A 310 16.80 25.10 13.56
CA PHE A 310 16.60 24.06 12.55
C PHE A 310 15.12 23.62 12.47
N MET A 311 14.43 23.49 13.61
CA MET A 311 13.03 23.10 13.63
C MET A 311 12.12 24.22 13.12
N ASP A 312 12.50 25.48 13.31
CA ASP A 312 11.76 26.63 12.81
C ASP A 312 11.71 26.67 11.27
N ASP A 313 12.72 26.15 10.58
CA ASP A 313 12.72 25.99 9.11
C ASP A 313 11.55 25.11 8.60
N TYR A 314 10.95 24.31 9.47
CA TYR A 314 9.84 23.43 9.13
C TYR A 314 8.46 24.04 9.42
N ARG A 315 8.37 25.20 10.11
CA ARG A 315 7.08 25.82 10.46
C ARG A 315 6.23 26.18 9.25
N ASP A 316 6.88 26.63 8.18
CA ASP A 316 6.22 27.06 6.95
C ASP A 316 6.08 25.96 5.91
N LYS A 317 6.70 24.80 6.13
CA LYS A 317 6.64 23.67 5.22
C LYS A 317 5.33 22.90 5.37
N LYS A 318 4.90 22.25 4.29
CA LYS A 318 3.77 21.33 4.30
C LYS A 318 4.20 20.01 4.93
N VAL A 319 4.04 19.90 6.24
CA VAL A 319 4.31 18.68 7.01
C VAL A 319 3.01 17.93 7.25
N VAL A 320 3.04 16.61 7.08
CA VAL A 320 1.91 15.73 7.41
C VAL A 320 2.33 14.77 8.49
N PHE A 321 1.63 14.80 9.61
CA PHE A 321 1.81 13.85 10.70
C PHE A 321 0.79 12.73 10.60
N ILE A 322 1.25 11.49 10.60
CA ILE A 322 0.44 10.30 10.73
C ILE A 322 0.68 9.71 12.11
N ILE A 323 -0.38 9.51 12.88
CA ILE A 323 -0.30 9.09 14.27
C ILE A 323 -1.01 7.76 14.44
N ASP A 324 -0.25 6.71 14.76
CA ASP A 324 -0.81 5.41 15.08
C ASP A 324 -1.28 5.37 16.54
N GLU A 325 -2.30 4.56 16.85
CA GLU A 325 -2.95 4.43 18.16
C GLU A 325 -3.27 5.78 18.82
N CYS A 326 -3.83 6.70 18.05
CA CYS A 326 -4.03 8.10 18.42
C CYS A 326 -5.00 8.33 19.60
N HIS A 327 -5.65 7.29 20.12
CA HIS A 327 -6.56 7.35 21.28
C HIS A 327 -5.84 7.41 22.63
N ARG A 328 -4.53 7.16 22.69
CA ARG A 328 -3.81 7.07 23.96
C ARG A 328 -3.66 8.44 24.61
N SER A 329 -4.02 8.55 25.89
CA SER A 329 -4.02 9.78 26.68
C SER A 329 -2.66 10.48 26.78
N GLN A 330 -1.56 9.75 26.58
CA GLN A 330 -0.20 10.29 26.59
C GLN A 330 0.10 11.23 25.41
N PHE A 331 -0.71 11.18 24.34
CA PHE A 331 -0.57 12.08 23.21
C PHE A 331 -1.02 13.54 23.52
N GLY A 332 -1.85 13.77 24.54
CA GLY A 332 -2.47 15.08 24.78
C GLY A 332 -1.50 16.26 24.89
N SER A 333 -0.56 16.25 25.84
CA SER A 333 0.36 17.38 26.05
C SER A 333 1.50 17.46 25.04
N MET A 334 2.08 16.33 24.65
CA MET A 334 3.15 16.28 23.64
C MET A 334 2.61 16.61 22.24
N HIS A 335 1.43 16.08 21.89
CA HIS A 335 0.75 16.41 20.65
C HIS A 335 0.45 17.92 20.57
N ALA A 336 -0.09 18.53 21.64
CA ALA A 336 -0.33 19.97 21.67
C ALA A 336 0.94 20.82 21.46
N GLN A 337 2.09 20.36 21.96
CA GLN A 337 3.37 21.04 21.76
C GLN A 337 3.84 20.94 20.31
N ILE A 338 3.71 19.76 19.69
CA ILE A 338 4.02 19.55 18.28
C ILE A 338 3.09 20.41 17.41
N GLN A 339 1.77 20.40 17.69
CA GLN A 339 0.79 21.23 16.99
C GLN A 339 1.09 22.73 17.09
N LYS A 340 1.49 23.21 18.28
CA LYS A 340 1.87 24.60 18.47
C LYS A 340 3.08 25.03 17.65
N HIS A 341 4.01 24.11 17.40
CA HIS A 341 5.19 24.39 16.57
C HIS A 341 4.86 24.30 15.07
N PHE A 342 4.11 23.27 14.67
CA PHE A 342 3.74 22.99 13.28
C PHE A 342 2.29 23.40 12.99
N GLU A 343 1.99 24.71 13.07
CA GLU A 343 0.62 25.24 12.93
C GLU A 343 0.01 24.98 11.55
N LYS A 344 0.84 24.88 10.49
CA LYS A 344 0.41 24.63 9.12
C LYS A 344 0.36 23.14 8.75
N ALA A 345 0.76 22.25 9.66
CA ALA A 345 0.78 20.82 9.41
C ALA A 345 -0.62 20.20 9.43
N ASN A 346 -0.78 19.08 8.73
CA ASN A 346 -1.96 18.22 8.84
C ASN A 346 -1.66 17.02 9.75
N TYR A 347 -2.68 16.61 10.49
CA TYR A 347 -2.61 15.51 11.43
C TYR A 347 -3.67 14.46 11.07
N ILE A 348 -3.25 13.22 10.77
CA ILE A 348 -4.14 12.10 10.48
C ILE A 348 -3.89 11.00 11.51
N GLY A 349 -4.89 10.76 12.37
CA GLY A 349 -4.85 9.71 13.38
C GLY A 349 -5.37 8.37 12.86
N PHE A 350 -4.81 7.28 13.34
CA PHE A 350 -5.34 5.93 13.18
C PHE A 350 -5.62 5.32 14.55
N THR A 351 -6.77 4.68 14.71
CA THR A 351 -7.14 4.06 15.99
C THR A 351 -8.13 2.93 15.83
N GLY A 352 -7.97 1.87 16.63
CA GLY A 352 -8.96 0.79 16.77
C GLY A 352 -10.01 1.06 17.86
N THR A 353 -9.77 2.04 18.72
CA THR A 353 -10.63 2.37 19.89
C THR A 353 -10.78 3.88 20.03
N PRO A 354 -11.53 4.54 19.14
CA PRO A 354 -11.72 5.97 19.23
C PRO A 354 -12.46 6.37 20.53
N ILE A 355 -12.11 7.52 21.06
CA ILE A 355 -12.78 8.09 22.22
C ILE A 355 -13.96 8.92 21.72
N PHE A 356 -15.16 8.48 22.07
CA PHE A 356 -16.42 9.16 21.80
C PHE A 356 -16.93 9.91 23.05
N GLU A 357 -17.99 10.68 22.92
CA GLU A 357 -18.66 11.38 24.03
C GLU A 357 -18.97 10.49 25.24
N LYS A 358 -19.35 9.21 24.98
CA LYS A 358 -19.73 8.24 26.02
C LYS A 358 -18.56 7.66 26.82
N ASN A 359 -17.32 7.74 26.28
CA ASN A 359 -16.13 7.15 26.90
C ASN A 359 -14.96 8.13 27.00
N LYS A 360 -15.26 9.42 27.18
CA LYS A 360 -14.26 10.47 27.41
C LYS A 360 -13.33 10.12 28.57
N GLY A 361 -12.02 10.33 28.35
CA GLY A 361 -11.00 10.20 29.38
C GLY A 361 -11.03 11.34 30.42
N ALA A 362 -10.08 11.33 31.33
CA ALA A 362 -9.95 12.34 32.39
C ALA A 362 -9.73 13.77 31.83
N ASP A 363 -9.25 13.91 30.60
CA ASP A 363 -9.05 15.19 29.92
C ASP A 363 -10.33 15.75 29.25
N GLY A 364 -11.42 14.99 29.26
CA GLY A 364 -12.73 15.39 28.74
C GLY A 364 -12.82 15.53 27.22
N ARG A 365 -11.78 15.15 26.46
CA ARG A 365 -11.74 15.28 24.99
C ARG A 365 -12.08 13.97 24.28
N THR A 366 -12.72 14.09 23.11
CA THR A 366 -12.92 12.98 22.18
C THR A 366 -11.75 12.90 21.18
N THR A 367 -11.65 11.79 20.45
CA THR A 367 -10.70 11.68 19.34
C THR A 367 -10.95 12.75 18.26
N ALA A 368 -12.22 13.06 17.99
CA ALA A 368 -12.60 14.14 17.08
C ALA A 368 -12.11 15.52 17.55
N ASP A 369 -12.21 15.82 18.85
CA ASP A 369 -11.71 17.08 19.41
C ASP A 369 -10.21 17.24 19.27
N VAL A 370 -9.45 16.15 19.46
CA VAL A 370 -7.99 16.14 19.34
C VAL A 370 -7.54 16.44 17.90
N PHE A 371 -8.28 15.95 16.92
CA PHE A 371 -7.96 16.14 15.51
C PHE A 371 -8.75 17.30 14.87
N HIS A 372 -9.53 18.06 15.64
CA HIS A 372 -10.41 19.13 15.13
C HIS A 372 -11.20 18.70 13.88
N ALA A 373 -11.57 17.42 13.86
CA ALA A 373 -12.32 16.84 12.74
C ALA A 373 -13.78 17.28 12.88
N GLY A 374 -14.20 18.28 12.12
CA GLY A 374 -15.62 18.51 11.90
C GLY A 374 -16.28 17.18 11.47
N ARG A 375 -17.48 16.90 11.97
CA ARG A 375 -18.26 15.68 11.78
C ARG A 375 -18.35 15.24 10.32
N SER A 376 -17.36 14.52 9.82
CA SER A 376 -17.47 13.65 8.67
C SER A 376 -16.78 12.35 9.04
N GLU A 377 -17.56 11.48 9.62
CA GLU A 377 -17.21 10.11 9.89
C GLU A 377 -16.90 9.42 8.56
N ALA A 378 -15.62 9.18 8.28
CA ALA A 378 -15.31 8.11 7.36
C ALA A 378 -15.61 6.81 8.11
N HIS A 379 -16.88 6.38 8.07
CA HIS A 379 -17.29 5.08 8.58
C HIS A 379 -16.61 4.00 7.75
N THR A 380 -15.51 3.47 8.25
CA THR A 380 -15.20 2.09 7.93
C THR A 380 -16.05 1.27 8.90
N SER A 381 -17.31 1.00 8.48
CA SER A 381 -18.21 0.13 9.19
C SER A 381 -17.55 -1.22 9.44
N GLU A 382 -17.86 -1.77 10.61
CA GLU A 382 -17.56 -3.10 11.09
C GLU A 382 -17.55 -4.14 9.97
N LEU A 383 -16.37 -4.73 9.75
CA LEU A 383 -16.22 -5.91 8.93
C LEU A 383 -16.12 -7.11 9.85
N GLN A 384 -17.20 -7.84 9.99
CA GLN A 384 -17.20 -9.25 10.37
C GLN A 384 -16.78 -10.13 9.18
#